data_4d9543d7f8b644a8d1fffd2e2a88ae33
#
_entry.id   4d9543d7f8b644a8d1fffd2e2a88ae33
#
_cell.length_a   1.000
_cell.length_b   1.000
_cell.length_c   1.000
_cell.angle_alpha   90.00
_cell.angle_beta   90.00
_cell.angle_gamma   90.00
#
_symmetry.space_group_name_H-M   'P 1'
#
loop_
_entity.id
_entity.type
_entity.pdbx_description
1 polymer ?
#
loop_
_entity_poly.entity_id
_entity_poly.type
_entity_poly.pdbx_seq_one_letter_code
_entity_poly.pdbx_strand_id
1 'polypeptide(L)'
;MSRPIRGFGALPSFAAAARWQSFTAAADELGVTQAAISHQVRELEDQLAVKLFHRTGRAVKLTASGEILKKAVDGAFAEIAHAMAELKRTRPGLRITCAPSFATKWLVPRLDRFLAAAPGVDVFIDIQFRVAEFSHRDPHVIIHFGAGNFPSYQVDRLGDEYVVPVCSPSLLKGNGKKRDPKDLLRHTLLDVDWHSQGSTWPNWETWLDAANLTDLPRGTTVRFVHSALAIQAAIEGQGIALGDSTLVADDLAAGRLIKPFELTLQGPPQFAYFLISPRGLAKDALESVFRDWLLREIAAQRTAKPKKPRSAPKKR
;
A
#
# COMPACT_ATOMS: atom_id res chain seq x y z
N MET A 1 30.49 16.50 4.98
CA MET A 1 30.72 16.93 3.60
C MET A 1 30.72 15.71 2.70
N SER A 2 29.70 15.54 1.86
CA SER A 2 29.61 14.42 0.92
C SER A 2 30.64 14.62 -0.19
N ARG A 3 31.49 13.61 -0.45
CA ARG A 3 32.41 13.63 -1.61
C ARG A 3 31.57 13.75 -2.89
N PRO A 4 31.94 14.61 -3.86
CA PRO A 4 31.22 14.68 -5.13
C PRO A 4 31.25 13.29 -5.79
N ILE A 5 30.09 12.75 -6.12
CA ILE A 5 29.96 11.50 -6.86
C ILE A 5 30.49 11.79 -8.26
N ARG A 6 31.65 11.23 -8.61
CA ARG A 6 32.21 11.26 -9.97
C ARG A 6 31.46 10.21 -10.78
N GLY A 7 31.17 10.49 -12.06
CA GLY A 7 30.50 9.52 -12.95
C GLY A 7 29.01 9.73 -13.17
N PHE A 8 28.42 10.82 -12.68
CA PHE A 8 27.00 11.12 -12.93
C PHE A 8 26.61 11.08 -14.41
N GLY A 9 27.50 11.51 -15.31
CA GLY A 9 27.23 11.50 -16.75
C GLY A 9 27.09 10.09 -17.35
N ALA A 10 27.65 9.06 -16.72
CA ALA A 10 27.55 7.68 -17.18
C ALA A 10 26.32 6.92 -16.64
N LEU A 11 25.62 7.46 -15.63
CA LEU A 11 24.46 6.80 -15.04
C LEU A 11 23.30 6.59 -16.00
N PRO A 12 22.95 7.52 -16.93
CA PRO A 12 21.92 7.27 -17.93
C PRO A 12 22.27 6.08 -18.84
N SER A 13 23.53 5.99 -19.29
CA SER A 13 24.01 4.88 -20.11
C SER A 13 24.00 3.55 -19.37
N PHE A 14 24.40 3.55 -18.09
CA PHE A 14 24.29 2.38 -17.24
C PHE A 14 22.83 1.95 -17.06
N ALA A 15 21.92 2.86 -16.76
CA ALA A 15 20.51 2.57 -16.54
C ALA A 15 19.83 1.98 -17.79
N ALA A 16 20.07 2.58 -18.96
CA ALA A 16 19.56 2.06 -20.23
C ALA A 16 20.14 0.67 -20.54
N ALA A 17 21.46 0.49 -20.40
CA ALA A 17 22.10 -0.80 -20.61
C ALA A 17 21.61 -1.89 -19.64
N ALA A 18 21.33 -1.53 -18.39
CA ALA A 18 20.78 -2.41 -17.37
C ALA A 18 19.32 -2.82 -17.65
N ARG A 19 18.53 -1.90 -18.18
CA ARG A 19 17.12 -2.13 -18.56
C ARG A 19 17.00 -3.08 -19.73
N TRP A 20 17.74 -2.80 -20.80
CA TRP A 20 17.66 -3.56 -22.04
C TRP A 20 18.56 -4.81 -22.07
N GLN A 21 19.50 -4.94 -21.14
CA GLN A 21 20.56 -5.96 -21.14
C GLN A 21 21.27 -6.04 -22.49
N SER A 22 21.37 -4.87 -23.17
CA SER A 22 21.93 -4.70 -24.51
C SER A 22 22.50 -3.29 -24.67
N PHE A 23 23.77 -3.19 -25.02
CA PHE A 23 24.39 -1.89 -25.30
C PHE A 23 23.89 -1.25 -26.60
N THR A 24 23.47 -2.07 -27.56
CA THR A 24 22.89 -1.58 -28.82
C THR A 24 21.52 -0.95 -28.57
N ALA A 25 20.61 -1.67 -27.89
CA ALA A 25 19.29 -1.12 -27.57
C ALA A 25 19.36 0.10 -26.63
N ALA A 26 20.32 0.14 -25.72
CA ALA A 26 20.58 1.31 -24.87
C ALA A 26 21.07 2.51 -25.72
N ALA A 27 21.88 2.28 -26.74
CA ALA A 27 22.35 3.30 -27.66
C ALA A 27 21.19 3.89 -28.48
N ASP A 28 20.31 3.04 -28.97
CA ASP A 28 19.10 3.44 -29.72
C ASP A 28 18.17 4.30 -28.84
N GLU A 29 17.93 3.89 -27.57
CA GLU A 29 17.12 4.67 -26.62
C GLU A 29 17.68 6.07 -26.35
N LEU A 30 19.00 6.17 -26.19
CA LEU A 30 19.66 7.43 -25.81
C LEU A 30 20.11 8.28 -27.02
N GLY A 31 19.92 7.81 -28.24
CA GLY A 31 20.32 8.52 -29.45
C GLY A 31 21.83 8.68 -29.60
N VAL A 32 22.61 7.70 -29.10
CA VAL A 32 24.09 7.72 -29.15
C VAL A 32 24.64 6.44 -29.81
N THR A 33 25.94 6.32 -29.97
CA THR A 33 26.56 5.12 -30.53
C THR A 33 26.72 4.03 -29.42
N GLN A 34 26.70 2.77 -29.82
CA GLN A 34 27.02 1.65 -28.92
C GLN A 34 28.40 1.79 -28.29
N ALA A 35 29.37 2.32 -29.04
CA ALA A 35 30.72 2.57 -28.56
C ALA A 35 30.71 3.59 -27.39
N ALA A 36 29.89 4.67 -27.50
CA ALA A 36 29.74 5.68 -26.45
C ALA A 36 29.14 5.03 -25.17
N ILE A 37 28.08 4.24 -25.28
CA ILE A 37 27.51 3.49 -24.13
C ILE A 37 28.57 2.59 -23.48
N SER A 38 29.29 1.81 -24.30
CA SER A 38 30.31 0.89 -23.79
C SER A 38 31.48 1.65 -23.11
N HIS A 39 31.83 2.82 -23.59
CA HIS A 39 32.88 3.68 -23.01
C HIS A 39 32.42 4.24 -21.66
N GLN A 40 31.23 4.83 -21.60
CA GLN A 40 30.68 5.43 -20.37
C GLN A 40 30.46 4.38 -19.27
N VAL A 41 29.98 3.18 -19.64
CA VAL A 41 29.84 2.09 -18.67
C VAL A 41 31.20 1.62 -18.15
N ARG A 42 32.23 1.51 -19.01
CA ARG A 42 33.58 1.16 -18.56
C ARG A 42 34.17 2.22 -17.63
N GLU A 43 34.03 3.47 -17.98
CA GLU A 43 34.49 4.58 -17.13
C GLU A 43 33.85 4.53 -15.75
N LEU A 44 32.54 4.21 -15.66
CA LEU A 44 31.83 4.03 -14.41
C LEU A 44 32.36 2.82 -13.62
N GLU A 45 32.59 1.68 -14.29
CA GLU A 45 33.19 0.48 -13.69
C GLU A 45 34.59 0.76 -13.14
N ASP A 46 35.40 1.50 -13.89
CA ASP A 46 36.78 1.84 -13.49
C ASP A 46 36.78 2.81 -12.28
N GLN A 47 35.88 3.79 -12.26
CA GLN A 47 35.72 4.71 -11.13
C GLN A 47 35.25 4.01 -9.86
N LEU A 48 34.37 3.02 -9.99
CA LEU A 48 33.86 2.23 -8.87
C LEU A 48 34.79 1.07 -8.48
N ALA A 49 35.80 0.76 -9.32
CA ALA A 49 36.69 -0.38 -9.21
C ALA A 49 35.93 -1.74 -9.12
N VAL A 50 34.74 -1.82 -9.73
CA VAL A 50 33.92 -3.05 -9.79
C VAL A 50 33.30 -3.23 -11.17
N LYS A 51 33.09 -4.49 -11.57
CA LYS A 51 32.33 -4.79 -12.79
C LYS A 51 30.83 -4.76 -12.50
N LEU A 52 30.10 -4.05 -13.35
CA LEU A 52 28.64 -3.91 -13.26
C LEU A 52 27.93 -4.87 -14.22
N PHE A 53 28.63 -5.30 -15.28
CA PHE A 53 28.11 -6.23 -16.25
C PHE A 53 29.02 -7.44 -16.47
N HIS A 54 28.43 -8.62 -16.63
CA HIS A 54 29.05 -9.79 -17.25
C HIS A 54 28.87 -9.71 -18.76
N ARG A 55 29.96 -9.83 -19.51
CA ARG A 55 29.97 -9.88 -20.98
C ARG A 55 30.13 -11.33 -21.42
N THR A 56 29.05 -11.96 -21.86
CA THR A 56 29.06 -13.30 -22.43
C THR A 56 28.66 -13.23 -23.90
N GLY A 57 29.65 -13.12 -24.78
CA GLY A 57 29.41 -12.99 -26.22
C GLY A 57 28.54 -11.80 -26.60
N ARG A 58 27.32 -12.04 -27.08
CA ARG A 58 26.33 -11.01 -27.45
C ARG A 58 25.42 -10.56 -26.31
N ALA A 59 25.41 -11.25 -25.17
CA ALA A 59 24.54 -10.94 -24.05
C ALA A 59 25.27 -10.13 -22.97
N VAL A 60 24.58 -9.14 -22.41
CA VAL A 60 25.03 -8.31 -21.31
C VAL A 60 24.11 -8.60 -20.12
N LYS A 61 24.66 -9.11 -19.02
CA LYS A 61 23.91 -9.36 -17.77
C LYS A 61 24.51 -8.60 -16.62
N LEU A 62 23.69 -8.13 -15.71
CA LEU A 62 24.15 -7.43 -14.51
C LEU A 62 24.92 -8.39 -13.59
N THR A 63 25.95 -7.86 -12.93
CA THR A 63 26.59 -8.49 -11.77
C THR A 63 25.77 -8.17 -10.51
N ALA A 64 26.09 -8.79 -9.37
CA ALA A 64 25.48 -8.42 -8.08
C ALA A 64 25.69 -6.93 -7.75
N SER A 65 26.85 -6.37 -8.04
CA SER A 65 27.12 -4.92 -7.90
C SER A 65 26.29 -4.09 -8.87
N GLY A 66 26.08 -4.59 -10.11
CA GLY A 66 25.20 -3.96 -11.09
C GLY A 66 23.75 -3.90 -10.64
N GLU A 67 23.21 -4.96 -10.03
CA GLU A 67 21.86 -4.99 -9.49
C GLU A 67 21.67 -3.99 -8.34
N ILE A 68 22.66 -3.88 -7.45
CA ILE A 68 22.64 -2.90 -6.34
C ILE A 68 22.59 -1.47 -6.92
N LEU A 69 23.49 -1.16 -7.88
CA LEU A 69 23.53 0.16 -8.48
C LEU A 69 22.27 0.46 -9.30
N LYS A 70 21.76 -0.52 -10.06
CA LYS A 70 20.51 -0.37 -10.83
C LYS A 70 19.36 0.08 -9.95
N LYS A 71 19.15 -0.59 -8.82
CA LYS A 71 18.07 -0.24 -7.88
C LYS A 71 18.20 1.20 -7.37
N ALA A 72 19.40 1.65 -7.05
CA ALA A 72 19.66 3.01 -6.59
C ALA A 72 19.45 4.05 -7.70
N VAL A 73 19.93 3.78 -8.91
CA VAL A 73 19.83 4.68 -10.05
C VAL A 73 18.39 4.80 -10.56
N ASP A 74 17.66 3.69 -10.64
CA ASP A 74 16.24 3.70 -11.03
C ASP A 74 15.42 4.54 -10.04
N GLY A 75 15.67 4.41 -8.73
CA GLY A 75 15.04 5.24 -7.71
C GLY A 75 15.36 6.74 -7.86
N ALA A 76 16.64 7.07 -8.03
CA ALA A 76 17.08 8.46 -8.19
C ALA A 76 16.51 9.09 -9.48
N PHE A 77 16.47 8.37 -10.59
CA PHE A 77 15.90 8.87 -11.84
C PHE A 77 14.38 9.05 -11.76
N ALA A 78 13.68 8.16 -11.06
CA ALA A 78 12.26 8.33 -10.80
C ALA A 78 11.98 9.60 -9.97
N GLU A 79 12.81 9.90 -8.95
CA GLU A 79 12.71 11.13 -8.15
C GLU A 79 12.97 12.38 -9.00
N ILE A 80 14.03 12.36 -9.84
CA ILE A 80 14.35 13.49 -10.73
C ILE A 80 13.23 13.73 -11.74
N ALA A 81 12.73 12.67 -12.39
CA ALA A 81 11.64 12.77 -13.35
C ALA A 81 10.37 13.32 -12.68
N HIS A 82 10.12 12.92 -11.43
CA HIS A 82 9.02 13.44 -10.64
C HIS A 82 9.19 14.94 -10.37
N ALA A 83 10.35 15.37 -9.86
CA ALA A 83 10.62 16.78 -9.60
C ALA A 83 10.48 17.64 -10.86
N MET A 84 10.95 17.13 -12.01
CA MET A 84 10.77 17.81 -13.31
C MET A 84 9.29 17.91 -13.72
N ALA A 85 8.48 16.90 -13.41
CA ALA A 85 7.04 16.93 -13.67
C ALA A 85 6.32 17.96 -12.76
N GLU A 86 6.73 18.05 -11.49
CA GLU A 86 6.22 19.05 -10.54
C GLU A 86 6.51 20.50 -11.02
N LEU A 87 7.70 20.76 -11.53
CA LEU A 87 8.07 22.08 -12.08
C LEU A 87 7.19 22.51 -13.27
N LYS A 88 6.58 21.55 -13.97
CA LYS A 88 5.67 21.81 -15.10
C LYS A 88 4.20 21.90 -14.69
N ARG A 89 3.87 21.64 -13.43
CA ARG A 89 2.49 21.70 -12.95
C ARG A 89 2.01 23.15 -12.89
N THR A 90 0.84 23.36 -13.46
CA THR A 90 0.14 24.67 -13.44
C THR A 90 -0.91 24.77 -12.35
N ARG A 91 -1.20 23.66 -11.66
CA ARG A 91 -2.21 23.59 -10.58
C ARG A 91 -1.59 23.09 -9.29
N PRO A 92 -2.10 23.54 -8.14
CA PRO A 92 -1.69 22.99 -6.85
C PRO A 92 -1.99 21.49 -6.82
N GLY A 93 -1.04 20.70 -6.35
CA GLY A 93 -1.15 19.24 -6.31
C GLY A 93 -0.95 18.69 -4.90
N LEU A 94 -1.76 17.73 -4.50
CA LEU A 94 -1.60 16.95 -3.29
C LEU A 94 -1.14 15.54 -3.63
N ARG A 95 -0.01 15.13 -3.08
CA ARG A 95 0.45 13.75 -3.16
C ARG A 95 0.09 13.00 -1.88
N ILE A 96 -0.56 11.86 -2.03
CA ILE A 96 -0.96 10.98 -0.94
C ILE A 96 -0.30 9.63 -1.16
N THR A 97 0.57 9.23 -0.26
CA THR A 97 1.12 7.87 -0.27
C THR A 97 0.37 7.02 0.75
N CYS A 98 -0.10 5.85 0.36
CA CYS A 98 -0.83 4.98 1.29
C CYS A 98 -0.73 3.50 0.93
N ALA A 99 -1.10 2.64 1.90
CA ALA A 99 -1.22 1.21 1.66
C ALA A 99 -2.36 0.90 0.67
N PRO A 100 -2.20 -0.10 -0.23
CA PRO A 100 -3.19 -0.42 -1.27
C PRO A 100 -4.60 -0.65 -0.73
N SER A 101 -4.72 -1.36 0.40
CA SER A 101 -6.00 -1.69 0.99
C SER A 101 -6.72 -0.46 1.53
N PHE A 102 -6.00 0.49 2.14
CA PHE A 102 -6.58 1.75 2.60
C PHE A 102 -7.01 2.62 1.40
N ALA A 103 -6.17 2.73 0.37
CA ALA A 103 -6.54 3.44 -0.84
C ALA A 103 -7.86 2.94 -1.41
N THR A 104 -7.94 1.62 -1.64
CA THR A 104 -9.08 1.00 -2.34
C THR A 104 -10.36 0.99 -1.51
N LYS A 105 -10.26 0.66 -0.22
CA LYS A 105 -11.44 0.41 0.62
C LYS A 105 -11.89 1.64 1.39
N TRP A 106 -11.00 2.61 1.62
CA TRP A 106 -11.34 3.77 2.43
C TRP A 106 -11.21 5.10 1.71
N LEU A 107 -10.05 5.39 1.09
CA LEU A 107 -9.75 6.72 0.53
C LEU A 107 -10.54 6.99 -0.77
N VAL A 108 -10.40 6.11 -1.76
CA VAL A 108 -11.03 6.28 -3.07
C VAL A 108 -12.56 6.43 -2.97
N PRO A 109 -13.30 5.64 -2.15
CA PRO A 109 -14.75 5.82 -1.99
C PRO A 109 -15.17 7.18 -1.40
N ARG A 110 -14.25 7.97 -0.87
CA ARG A 110 -14.49 9.28 -0.24
C ARG A 110 -13.81 10.45 -0.95
N LEU A 111 -13.07 10.16 -2.02
CA LEU A 111 -12.24 11.17 -2.70
C LEU A 111 -13.07 12.30 -3.28
N ASP A 112 -14.28 12.03 -3.76
CA ASP A 112 -15.24 13.02 -4.24
C ASP A 112 -15.55 14.10 -3.19
N ARG A 113 -15.66 13.71 -1.93
CA ARG A 113 -15.91 14.64 -0.80
C ARG A 113 -14.71 15.53 -0.53
N PHE A 114 -13.50 14.99 -0.66
CA PHE A 114 -12.28 15.80 -0.56
C PHE A 114 -12.16 16.79 -1.71
N LEU A 115 -12.40 16.34 -2.94
CA LEU A 115 -12.36 17.21 -4.13
C LEU A 115 -13.41 18.32 -4.09
N ALA A 116 -14.57 18.05 -3.48
CA ALA A 116 -15.59 19.08 -3.24
C ALA A 116 -15.13 20.11 -2.18
N ALA A 117 -14.33 19.69 -1.18
CA ALA A 117 -13.78 20.57 -0.15
C ALA A 117 -12.54 21.36 -0.62
N ALA A 118 -11.84 20.88 -1.66
CA ALA A 118 -10.65 21.49 -2.23
C ALA A 118 -10.75 21.54 -3.77
N PRO A 119 -11.60 22.41 -4.32
CA PRO A 119 -11.84 22.47 -5.75
C PRO A 119 -10.59 22.94 -6.52
N GLY A 120 -10.35 22.35 -7.68
CA GLY A 120 -9.23 22.70 -8.56
C GLY A 120 -7.87 22.11 -8.16
N VAL A 121 -7.84 21.22 -7.18
CA VAL A 121 -6.63 20.51 -6.74
C VAL A 121 -6.43 19.24 -7.54
N ASP A 122 -5.22 19.02 -8.03
CA ASP A 122 -4.80 17.74 -8.59
C ASP A 122 -4.37 16.81 -7.44
N VAL A 123 -4.94 15.59 -7.40
CA VAL A 123 -4.59 14.58 -6.39
C VAL A 123 -3.86 13.43 -7.05
N PHE A 124 -2.70 13.11 -6.54
CA PHE A 124 -1.92 11.94 -6.94
C PHE A 124 -1.85 10.95 -5.77
N ILE A 125 -2.36 9.74 -5.99
CA ILE A 125 -2.33 8.65 -4.99
C ILE A 125 -1.24 7.68 -5.39
N ASP A 126 -0.22 7.60 -4.56
CA ASP A 126 0.90 6.67 -4.71
C ASP A 126 0.75 5.49 -3.75
N ILE A 127 0.97 4.28 -4.28
CA ILE A 127 0.80 3.05 -3.52
C ILE A 127 2.17 2.54 -3.11
N GLN A 128 2.47 2.59 -1.81
CA GLN A 128 3.72 2.08 -1.29
C GLN A 128 3.49 1.19 -0.06
N PHE A 129 4.30 0.12 0.03
CA PHE A 129 4.26 -0.84 1.14
C PHE A 129 5.17 -0.48 2.29
N ARG A 130 6.19 0.29 2.01
CA ARG A 130 7.15 0.76 3.01
C ARG A 130 7.16 2.27 3.00
N VAL A 131 7.14 2.83 4.20
CA VAL A 131 7.46 4.24 4.37
C VAL A 131 8.93 4.37 3.97
N ALA A 132 9.18 4.77 2.73
CA ALA A 132 10.48 5.25 2.33
C ALA A 132 10.79 6.49 3.18
N GLU A 133 12.06 6.72 3.50
CA GLU A 133 12.44 7.95 4.15
C GLU A 133 11.89 9.13 3.36
N PHE A 134 11.09 9.96 4.02
CA PHE A 134 10.58 11.17 3.41
C PHE A 134 11.74 12.00 2.89
N SER A 135 11.74 12.35 1.63
CA SER A 135 12.52 13.48 1.19
C SER A 135 11.89 14.73 1.81
N HIS A 136 12.66 15.46 2.61
CA HIS A 136 12.22 16.72 3.26
C HIS A 136 11.81 17.81 2.25
N ARG A 137 11.87 17.54 0.96
CA ARG A 137 11.59 18.48 -0.12
C ARG A 137 10.28 18.25 -0.83
N ASP A 138 9.60 17.11 -0.60
CA ASP A 138 8.30 16.84 -1.20
C ASP A 138 7.21 16.98 -0.14
N PRO A 139 6.41 18.07 -0.16
CA PRO A 139 5.24 18.19 0.69
C PRO A 139 4.20 17.17 0.23
N HIS A 140 4.06 16.11 0.96
CA HIS A 140 3.02 15.12 0.76
C HIS A 140 2.62 14.49 2.09
N VAL A 141 1.51 13.80 2.08
CA VAL A 141 1.01 13.08 3.25
C VAL A 141 1.13 11.59 3.05
N ILE A 142 1.39 10.86 4.12
CA ILE A 142 1.42 9.40 4.09
C ILE A 142 0.37 8.84 5.05
N ILE A 143 -0.38 7.83 4.59
CA ILE A 143 -1.25 7.04 5.43
C ILE A 143 -0.59 5.68 5.60
N HIS A 144 -0.02 5.50 6.79
CA HIS A 144 0.76 4.32 7.17
C HIS A 144 -0.04 3.41 8.10
N PHE A 145 0.04 2.10 7.88
CA PHE A 145 -0.43 1.10 8.84
C PHE A 145 0.77 0.45 9.54
N GLY A 146 0.80 0.47 10.86
CA GLY A 146 1.90 -0.07 11.65
C GLY A 146 2.16 0.70 12.92
N ALA A 147 3.43 0.76 13.36
CA ALA A 147 3.85 1.58 14.50
C ALA A 147 4.06 3.04 14.07
N GLY A 148 3.52 3.97 14.85
CA GLY A 148 3.53 5.41 14.55
C GLY A 148 4.80 6.16 14.99
N ASN A 149 5.98 5.56 14.88
CA ASN A 149 7.23 6.19 15.34
C ASN A 149 7.91 7.00 14.22
N PHE A 150 7.51 8.26 14.05
CA PHE A 150 8.06 9.20 13.06
C PHE A 150 8.39 10.55 13.72
N PRO A 151 9.48 10.65 14.50
CA PRO A 151 9.74 11.78 15.39
C PRO A 151 9.94 13.12 14.67
N SER A 152 10.31 13.12 13.39
CA SER A 152 10.52 14.34 12.59
C SER A 152 9.24 14.88 11.94
N TYR A 153 8.12 14.17 12.06
CA TYR A 153 6.86 14.50 11.39
C TYR A 153 5.74 14.78 12.38
N GLN A 154 4.68 15.39 11.88
CA GLN A 154 3.40 15.37 12.56
C GLN A 154 2.74 14.02 12.32
N VAL A 155 2.31 13.36 13.39
CA VAL A 155 1.73 12.02 13.34
C VAL A 155 0.38 12.06 14.03
N ASP A 156 -0.68 11.78 13.29
CA ASP A 156 -2.04 11.70 13.79
C ASP A 156 -2.51 10.24 13.74
N ARG A 157 -2.81 9.66 14.89
CA ARG A 157 -3.40 8.33 14.98
C ARG A 157 -4.86 8.37 14.52
N LEU A 158 -5.20 7.54 13.53
CA LEU A 158 -6.55 7.52 12.96
C LEU A 158 -7.54 6.70 13.81
N GLY A 159 -7.05 6.01 14.84
CA GLY A 159 -7.82 5.32 15.86
C GLY A 159 -7.38 3.89 16.09
N ASP A 160 -8.09 3.17 16.95
CA ASP A 160 -7.78 1.78 17.27
C ASP A 160 -8.34 0.84 16.20
N GLU A 161 -7.58 -0.21 15.91
CA GLU A 161 -7.95 -1.21 14.91
C GLU A 161 -8.12 -2.60 15.55
N TYR A 162 -9.09 -3.33 15.04
CA TYR A 162 -9.35 -4.73 15.39
C TYR A 162 -9.70 -5.52 14.15
N VAL A 163 -9.53 -6.82 14.20
CA VAL A 163 -9.98 -7.72 13.13
C VAL A 163 -11.23 -8.46 13.54
N VAL A 164 -12.06 -8.74 12.55
CA VAL A 164 -13.31 -9.45 12.71
C VAL A 164 -13.54 -10.38 11.52
N PRO A 165 -14.03 -11.61 11.72
CA PRO A 165 -14.46 -12.45 10.61
C PRO A 165 -15.61 -11.78 9.84
N VAL A 166 -15.47 -11.76 8.51
CA VAL A 166 -16.46 -11.18 7.59
C VAL A 166 -16.68 -12.09 6.40
N CYS A 167 -17.91 -12.15 5.91
CA CYS A 167 -18.25 -12.89 4.70
C CYS A 167 -19.48 -12.29 4.02
N SER A 168 -19.72 -12.69 2.77
CA SER A 168 -20.97 -12.38 2.08
C SER A 168 -22.18 -13.02 2.79
N PRO A 169 -23.32 -12.30 2.88
CA PRO A 169 -24.57 -12.91 3.35
C PRO A 169 -24.96 -14.16 2.56
N SER A 170 -24.59 -14.26 1.28
CA SER A 170 -24.88 -15.39 0.41
C SER A 170 -24.19 -16.69 0.84
N LEU A 171 -22.97 -16.58 1.41
CA LEU A 171 -22.18 -17.74 1.85
C LEU A 171 -22.88 -18.52 2.97
N LEU A 172 -23.72 -17.86 3.71
CA LEU A 172 -24.32 -18.39 4.94
C LEU A 172 -25.85 -18.56 4.83
N LYS A 173 -26.37 -18.74 3.61
CA LYS A 173 -27.80 -19.01 3.37
C LYS A 173 -28.21 -20.30 4.07
N GLY A 174 -29.11 -20.20 5.08
CA GLY A 174 -29.78 -21.37 5.59
C GLY A 174 -29.90 -21.58 7.09
N ASN A 175 -29.87 -20.61 7.98
CA ASN A 175 -30.52 -20.68 9.30
C ASN A 175 -30.20 -19.42 10.12
N GLY A 176 -31.25 -18.70 10.52
CA GLY A 176 -31.17 -17.53 11.40
C GLY A 176 -30.79 -17.83 12.87
N LYS A 177 -30.10 -18.93 13.15
CA LYS A 177 -29.59 -19.29 14.47
C LYS A 177 -28.20 -18.71 14.70
N LYS A 178 -27.87 -18.36 15.95
CA LYS A 178 -26.51 -18.09 16.39
C LYS A 178 -25.57 -19.17 15.81
N ARG A 179 -24.54 -18.76 15.08
CA ARG A 179 -23.62 -19.67 14.42
C ARG A 179 -22.56 -20.11 15.41
N ASP A 180 -22.28 -21.41 15.39
CA ASP A 180 -21.15 -21.96 16.12
C ASP A 180 -19.86 -21.54 15.35
N PRO A 181 -18.83 -20.99 16.02
CA PRO A 181 -17.53 -20.74 15.41
C PRO A 181 -16.94 -21.96 14.69
N LYS A 182 -17.32 -23.19 15.07
CA LYS A 182 -16.94 -24.43 14.38
C LYS A 182 -17.43 -24.51 12.92
N ASP A 183 -18.52 -23.82 12.60
CA ASP A 183 -19.03 -23.78 11.22
C ASP A 183 -18.05 -23.08 10.26
N LEU A 184 -17.18 -22.24 10.79
CA LEU A 184 -16.09 -21.58 10.04
C LEU A 184 -15.20 -22.60 9.32
N LEU A 185 -14.92 -23.75 9.93
CA LEU A 185 -14.03 -24.78 9.40
C LEU A 185 -14.58 -25.48 8.14
N ARG A 186 -15.87 -25.29 7.83
CA ARG A 186 -16.52 -25.79 6.60
C ARG A 186 -16.35 -24.86 5.41
N HIS A 187 -15.81 -23.65 5.63
CA HIS A 187 -15.65 -22.62 4.62
C HIS A 187 -14.17 -22.39 4.31
N THR A 188 -13.88 -21.86 3.13
CA THR A 188 -12.54 -21.40 2.79
C THR A 188 -12.15 -20.23 3.68
N LEU A 189 -10.96 -20.29 4.28
CA LEU A 189 -10.36 -19.19 5.00
C LEU A 189 -9.58 -18.31 4.04
N LEU A 190 -9.94 -17.03 3.97
CA LEU A 190 -9.26 -16.03 3.17
C LEU A 190 -8.26 -15.32 4.08
N ASP A 191 -7.00 -15.69 3.93
CA ASP A 191 -5.91 -15.29 4.81
C ASP A 191 -5.07 -14.16 4.19
N VAL A 192 -4.50 -13.31 5.04
CA VAL A 192 -3.56 -12.27 4.61
C VAL A 192 -2.20 -12.56 5.21
N ASP A 193 -1.19 -12.64 4.37
CA ASP A 193 0.18 -12.94 4.80
C ASP A 193 0.84 -11.70 5.45
N TRP A 194 0.57 -11.50 6.72
CA TRP A 194 1.21 -10.47 7.54
C TRP A 194 2.63 -10.87 7.99
N HIS A 195 2.95 -12.16 8.02
CA HIS A 195 4.26 -12.67 8.51
C HIS A 195 5.39 -12.29 7.58
N SER A 196 5.19 -12.33 6.27
CA SER A 196 6.20 -11.90 5.30
C SER A 196 6.58 -10.42 5.47
N GLN A 197 5.75 -9.65 6.17
CA GLN A 197 5.96 -8.24 6.46
C GLN A 197 6.52 -7.99 7.88
N GLY A 198 6.82 -9.07 8.64
CA GLY A 198 7.33 -8.98 10.02
C GLY A 198 6.32 -8.41 11.01
N SER A 199 5.04 -8.51 10.72
CA SER A 199 3.96 -7.97 11.55
C SER A 199 3.42 -9.01 12.54
N THR A 200 3.07 -8.54 13.75
CA THR A 200 2.35 -9.30 14.78
C THR A 200 0.84 -9.06 14.70
N TRP A 201 0.33 -8.60 13.56
CA TRP A 201 -1.09 -8.36 13.35
C TRP A 201 -1.88 -9.67 13.46
N PRO A 202 -3.10 -9.67 14.09
CA PRO A 202 -3.88 -10.88 14.25
C PRO A 202 -4.21 -11.54 12.91
N ASN A 203 -4.06 -12.85 12.86
CA ASN A 203 -4.31 -13.72 11.71
C ASN A 203 -5.30 -14.85 12.07
N TRP A 204 -5.57 -15.74 11.14
CA TRP A 204 -6.48 -16.87 11.39
C TRP A 204 -5.99 -17.81 12.49
N GLU A 205 -4.68 -17.98 12.65
CA GLU A 205 -4.13 -18.82 13.71
C GLU A 205 -4.47 -18.24 15.10
N THR A 206 -4.21 -16.95 15.32
CA THR A 206 -4.53 -16.26 16.57
C THR A 206 -6.04 -16.21 16.83
N TRP A 207 -6.86 -16.09 15.75
CA TRP A 207 -8.31 -16.07 15.91
C TRP A 207 -8.86 -17.44 16.27
N LEU A 208 -8.39 -18.52 15.64
CA LEU A 208 -8.79 -19.89 15.94
C LEU A 208 -8.39 -20.30 17.37
N ASP A 209 -7.21 -19.87 17.81
CA ASP A 209 -6.77 -20.08 19.19
C ASP A 209 -7.71 -19.39 20.18
N ALA A 210 -8.00 -18.11 19.98
CA ALA A 210 -8.94 -17.37 20.81
C ALA A 210 -10.37 -17.94 20.80
N ALA A 211 -10.76 -18.62 19.72
CA ALA A 211 -12.03 -19.33 19.59
C ALA A 211 -12.02 -20.76 20.17
N ASN A 212 -10.87 -21.26 20.66
CA ASN A 212 -10.63 -22.65 21.09
C ASN A 212 -10.92 -23.68 19.98
N LEU A 213 -10.44 -23.39 18.75
CA LEU A 213 -10.65 -24.22 17.56
C LEU A 213 -9.36 -24.73 16.92
N THR A 214 -8.22 -24.61 17.58
CA THR A 214 -6.89 -24.97 17.04
C THR A 214 -6.74 -26.45 16.70
N ASP A 215 -7.37 -27.33 17.49
CA ASP A 215 -7.25 -28.79 17.36
C ASP A 215 -8.18 -29.39 16.28
N LEU A 216 -8.99 -28.56 15.63
CA LEU A 216 -9.91 -29.03 14.60
C LEU A 216 -9.27 -28.95 13.20
N PRO A 217 -9.57 -29.92 12.32
CA PRO A 217 -9.04 -29.91 10.97
C PRO A 217 -9.48 -28.64 10.22
N ARG A 218 -8.51 -27.92 9.69
CA ARG A 218 -8.73 -26.69 8.91
C ARG A 218 -9.20 -27.06 7.51
N GLY A 219 -10.15 -26.28 6.99
CA GLY A 219 -10.56 -26.34 5.59
C GLY A 219 -9.51 -25.73 4.64
N THR A 220 -9.94 -25.44 3.43
CA THR A 220 -9.09 -24.77 2.42
C THR A 220 -8.72 -23.36 2.87
N THR A 221 -7.47 -22.97 2.64
CA THR A 221 -6.99 -21.60 2.88
C THR A 221 -6.49 -21.00 1.56
N VAL A 222 -6.94 -19.78 1.26
CA VAL A 222 -6.40 -18.96 0.16
C VAL A 222 -5.68 -17.77 0.77
N ARG A 223 -4.42 -17.54 0.36
CA ARG A 223 -3.58 -16.47 0.90
C ARG A 223 -3.45 -15.31 -0.06
N PHE A 224 -3.52 -14.12 0.49
CA PHE A 224 -3.38 -12.85 -0.21
C PHE A 224 -2.27 -12.02 0.43
N VAL A 225 -1.68 -11.14 -0.36
CA VAL A 225 -0.68 -10.15 0.15
C VAL A 225 -1.35 -8.89 0.70
N HIS A 226 -2.65 -8.68 0.39
CA HIS A 226 -3.37 -7.44 0.74
C HIS A 226 -4.77 -7.74 1.27
N SER A 227 -5.14 -7.08 2.38
CA SER A 227 -6.47 -7.20 2.99
C SER A 227 -7.61 -6.88 2.00
N ALA A 228 -7.41 -5.90 1.09
CA ALA A 228 -8.44 -5.55 0.12
C ALA A 228 -8.84 -6.71 -0.79
N LEU A 229 -7.89 -7.58 -1.18
CA LEU A 229 -8.15 -8.75 -2.01
C LEU A 229 -8.92 -9.82 -1.23
N ALA A 230 -8.53 -10.10 0.01
CA ALA A 230 -9.25 -11.03 0.88
C ALA A 230 -10.67 -10.55 1.15
N ILE A 231 -10.84 -9.25 1.43
CA ILE A 231 -12.15 -8.62 1.62
C ILE A 231 -13.01 -8.73 0.35
N GLN A 232 -12.43 -8.49 -0.83
CA GLN A 232 -13.16 -8.64 -2.09
C GLN A 232 -13.60 -10.08 -2.33
N ALA A 233 -12.73 -11.06 -2.11
CA ALA A 233 -13.06 -12.47 -2.21
C ALA A 233 -14.20 -12.87 -1.22
N ALA A 234 -14.20 -12.27 -0.02
CA ALA A 234 -15.29 -12.47 0.95
C ALA A 234 -16.62 -11.87 0.46
N ILE A 235 -16.62 -10.69 -0.18
CA ILE A 235 -17.79 -10.06 -0.78
C ILE A 235 -18.39 -10.96 -1.87
N GLU A 236 -17.55 -11.57 -2.70
CA GLU A 236 -17.94 -12.50 -3.77
C GLU A 236 -18.39 -13.88 -3.23
N GLY A 237 -18.39 -14.08 -1.93
CA GLY A 237 -18.84 -15.33 -1.30
C GLY A 237 -17.87 -16.49 -1.42
N GLN A 238 -16.59 -16.23 -1.71
CA GLN A 238 -15.58 -17.28 -1.88
C GLN A 238 -15.07 -17.86 -0.56
N GLY A 239 -15.36 -17.21 0.56
CA GLY A 239 -14.92 -17.64 1.88
C GLY A 239 -15.16 -16.60 2.97
N ILE A 240 -14.48 -16.80 4.10
CA ILE A 240 -14.52 -15.92 5.27
C ILE A 240 -13.15 -15.27 5.42
N ALA A 241 -13.10 -13.94 5.49
CA ALA A 241 -11.87 -13.17 5.71
C ALA A 241 -11.82 -12.61 7.14
N LEU A 242 -10.60 -12.38 7.65
CA LEU A 242 -10.39 -11.47 8.77
C LEU A 242 -10.29 -10.06 8.21
N GLY A 243 -11.29 -9.24 8.47
CA GLY A 243 -11.36 -7.88 8.00
C GLY A 243 -10.90 -6.87 9.05
N ASP A 244 -10.03 -5.95 8.66
CA ASP A 244 -9.64 -4.80 9.49
C ASP A 244 -10.85 -3.87 9.67
N SER A 245 -11.10 -3.41 10.89
CA SER A 245 -12.30 -2.65 11.26
C SER A 245 -12.56 -1.43 10.37
N THR A 246 -11.52 -0.68 10.04
CA THR A 246 -11.62 0.51 9.16
C THR A 246 -11.94 0.11 7.71
N LEU A 247 -11.35 -0.99 7.21
CA LEU A 247 -11.48 -1.38 5.80
C LEU A 247 -12.82 -2.04 5.46
N VAL A 248 -13.45 -2.74 6.44
CA VAL A 248 -14.72 -3.44 6.20
C VAL A 248 -15.95 -2.65 6.58
N ALA A 249 -15.79 -1.48 7.23
CA ALA A 249 -16.91 -0.72 7.78
C ALA A 249 -17.98 -0.37 6.75
N ASP A 250 -17.59 0.10 5.57
CA ASP A 250 -18.52 0.49 4.51
C ASP A 250 -19.24 -0.72 3.88
N ASP A 251 -18.53 -1.85 3.75
CA ASP A 251 -19.11 -3.09 3.23
C ASP A 251 -20.12 -3.69 4.21
N LEU A 252 -19.82 -3.62 5.52
CA LEU A 252 -20.76 -4.00 6.58
C LEU A 252 -21.97 -3.07 6.62
N ALA A 253 -21.77 -1.75 6.55
CA ALA A 253 -22.86 -0.77 6.53
C ALA A 253 -23.77 -0.91 5.31
N ALA A 254 -23.21 -1.29 4.16
CA ALA A 254 -23.93 -1.53 2.91
C ALA A 254 -24.57 -2.93 2.84
N GLY A 255 -24.29 -3.82 3.80
CA GLY A 255 -24.79 -5.20 3.81
C GLY A 255 -24.14 -6.11 2.77
N ARG A 256 -23.03 -5.70 2.15
CA ARG A 256 -22.23 -6.57 1.27
C ARG A 256 -21.49 -7.64 2.07
N LEU A 257 -21.10 -7.29 3.28
CA LEU A 257 -20.51 -8.19 4.27
C LEU A 257 -21.38 -8.27 5.51
N ILE A 258 -21.28 -9.38 6.22
CA ILE A 258 -21.81 -9.59 7.56
C ILE A 258 -20.72 -10.16 8.46
N LYS A 259 -20.89 -9.98 9.77
CA LYS A 259 -20.08 -10.64 10.80
C LYS A 259 -20.73 -11.97 11.14
N PRO A 260 -20.15 -13.10 10.74
CA PRO A 260 -20.71 -14.41 11.07
C PRO A 260 -20.58 -14.76 12.56
N PHE A 261 -19.58 -14.17 13.25
CA PHE A 261 -19.25 -14.40 14.64
C PHE A 261 -18.97 -13.08 15.37
N GLU A 262 -19.21 -13.06 16.69
CA GLU A 262 -19.01 -11.85 17.51
C GLU A 262 -17.55 -11.67 17.99
N LEU A 263 -16.74 -12.76 17.97
CA LEU A 263 -15.35 -12.69 18.43
C LEU A 263 -14.52 -11.77 17.53
N THR A 264 -13.95 -10.76 18.17
CA THR A 264 -13.02 -9.81 17.52
C THR A 264 -11.67 -9.86 18.23
N LEU A 265 -10.59 -9.62 17.51
CA LEU A 265 -9.26 -9.52 18.10
C LEU A 265 -8.72 -8.10 17.92
N GLN A 266 -8.26 -7.53 19.02
CA GLN A 266 -7.55 -6.25 18.97
C GLN A 266 -6.15 -6.46 18.42
N GLY A 267 -5.70 -5.54 17.57
CA GLY A 267 -4.30 -5.47 17.19
C GLY A 267 -3.40 -5.02 18.34
N PRO A 268 -2.08 -5.18 18.22
CA PRO A 268 -1.15 -4.60 19.17
C PRO A 268 -1.42 -3.10 19.35
N PRO A 269 -1.36 -2.55 20.59
CA PRO A 269 -1.75 -1.16 20.85
C PRO A 269 -0.96 -0.12 20.06
N GLN A 270 0.28 -0.43 19.66
CA GLN A 270 1.12 0.45 18.85
C GLN A 270 0.74 0.44 17.37
N PHE A 271 -0.02 -0.56 16.91
CA PHE A 271 -0.42 -0.67 15.50
C PHE A 271 -1.75 0.05 15.24
N ALA A 272 -1.74 0.92 14.26
CA ALA A 272 -2.93 1.62 13.77
C ALA A 272 -2.67 2.17 12.37
N TYR A 273 -3.69 2.78 11.76
CA TYR A 273 -3.47 3.72 10.69
C TYR A 273 -3.01 5.07 11.28
N PHE A 274 -1.97 5.64 10.69
CA PHE A 274 -1.44 6.95 11.04
C PHE A 274 -1.41 7.82 9.79
N LEU A 275 -1.86 9.07 9.95
CA LEU A 275 -1.56 10.11 8.98
C LEU A 275 -0.26 10.78 9.41
N ILE A 276 0.69 10.82 8.49
CA ILE A 276 2.01 11.40 8.68
C ILE A 276 2.15 12.56 7.70
N SER A 277 2.49 13.73 8.20
CA SER A 277 2.64 14.96 7.42
C SER A 277 3.84 15.78 7.88
N PRO A 278 4.39 16.68 7.07
CA PRO A 278 5.41 17.62 7.50
C PRO A 278 4.93 18.47 8.69
N ARG A 279 5.84 18.89 9.56
CA ARG A 279 5.55 19.82 10.65
C ARG A 279 5.54 21.25 10.15
N GLY A 280 4.77 22.11 10.84
CA GLY A 280 4.80 23.55 10.60
C GLY A 280 4.13 23.99 9.30
N LEU A 281 3.28 23.16 8.71
CA LEU A 281 2.49 23.52 7.54
C LEU A 281 1.54 24.69 7.88
N ALA A 282 1.35 25.59 6.92
CA ALA A 282 0.33 26.62 7.01
C ALA A 282 -1.08 25.98 7.05
N LYS A 283 -2.06 26.67 7.67
CA LYS A 283 -3.43 26.12 7.79
C LYS A 283 -4.13 25.93 6.45
N ASP A 284 -3.80 26.74 5.48
CA ASP A 284 -4.32 26.71 4.11
C ASP A 284 -3.50 25.83 3.16
N ALA A 285 -2.39 25.23 3.64
CA ALA A 285 -1.65 24.24 2.87
C ALA A 285 -2.55 23.02 2.58
N LEU A 286 -2.43 22.45 1.37
CA LEU A 286 -3.28 21.34 0.93
C LEU A 286 -3.18 20.12 1.85
N GLU A 287 -2.00 19.88 2.39
CA GLU A 287 -1.75 18.82 3.36
C GLU A 287 -2.54 19.04 4.65
N SER A 288 -2.62 20.30 5.13
CA SER A 288 -3.41 20.65 6.30
C SER A 288 -4.91 20.50 6.04
N VAL A 289 -5.38 20.94 4.87
CA VAL A 289 -6.78 20.78 4.45
C VAL A 289 -7.14 19.29 4.34
N PHE A 290 -6.28 18.49 3.73
CA PHE A 290 -6.48 17.05 3.63
C PHE A 290 -6.46 16.37 4.99
N ARG A 291 -5.51 16.73 5.86
CA ARG A 291 -5.42 16.22 7.23
C ARG A 291 -6.72 16.43 7.99
N ASP A 292 -7.21 17.66 8.00
CA ASP A 292 -8.42 18.02 8.74
C ASP A 292 -9.67 17.35 8.15
N TRP A 293 -9.73 17.20 6.82
CA TRP A 293 -10.77 16.44 6.14
C TRP A 293 -10.71 14.94 6.53
N LEU A 294 -9.54 14.31 6.43
CA LEU A 294 -9.35 12.90 6.75
C LEU A 294 -9.77 12.58 8.19
N LEU A 295 -9.33 13.39 9.15
CA LEU A 295 -9.66 13.20 10.57
C LEU A 295 -11.16 13.31 10.82
N ARG A 296 -11.86 14.24 10.15
CA ARG A 296 -13.32 14.35 10.23
C ARG A 296 -14.03 13.14 9.64
N GLU A 297 -13.61 12.65 8.47
CA GLU A 297 -14.20 11.47 7.83
C GLU A 297 -14.01 10.20 8.66
N ILE A 298 -12.82 10.00 9.23
CA ILE A 298 -12.54 8.88 10.15
C ILE A 298 -13.42 8.96 11.40
N ALA A 299 -13.55 10.12 12.03
CA ALA A 299 -14.40 10.31 13.19
C ALA A 299 -15.87 10.03 12.85
N ALA A 300 -16.35 10.51 11.70
CA ALA A 300 -17.72 10.27 11.24
C ALA A 300 -17.99 8.77 11.00
N GLN A 301 -17.05 8.05 10.39
CA GLN A 301 -17.18 6.59 10.18
C GLN A 301 -17.30 5.83 11.50
N ARG A 302 -16.52 6.21 12.51
CA ARG A 302 -16.51 5.56 13.84
C ARG A 302 -17.77 5.81 14.66
N THR A 303 -18.41 6.97 14.47
CA THR A 303 -19.65 7.34 15.13
C THR A 303 -20.92 6.85 14.41
N ALA A 304 -20.80 6.45 13.14
CA ALA A 304 -21.92 5.96 12.35
C ALA A 304 -22.43 4.62 12.90
N LYS A 305 -23.64 4.61 13.49
CA LYS A 305 -24.34 3.38 13.86
C LYS A 305 -24.62 2.55 12.59
N PRO A 306 -24.47 1.22 12.63
CA PRO A 306 -24.81 0.38 11.49
C PRO A 306 -26.26 0.62 11.08
N LYS A 307 -26.49 1.02 9.83
CA LYS A 307 -27.85 1.14 9.29
C LYS A 307 -28.50 -0.24 9.29
N LYS A 308 -29.71 -0.34 9.91
CA LYS A 308 -30.51 -1.57 9.78
C LYS A 308 -30.69 -1.91 8.31
N PRO A 309 -30.51 -3.18 7.91
CA PRO A 309 -30.70 -3.58 6.51
C PRO A 309 -32.11 -3.19 6.06
N ARG A 310 -32.20 -2.53 4.91
CA ARG A 310 -33.51 -2.28 4.26
C ARG A 310 -34.15 -3.64 3.99
N SER A 311 -35.33 -3.89 4.53
CA SER A 311 -36.14 -5.04 4.19
C SER A 311 -36.38 -5.05 2.69
N ALA A 312 -36.12 -6.19 2.04
CA ALA A 312 -36.39 -6.37 0.62
C ALA A 312 -37.88 -6.07 0.32
N PRO A 313 -38.21 -5.42 -0.80
CA PRO A 313 -39.59 -5.20 -1.19
C PRO A 313 -40.32 -6.56 -1.32
N LYS A 314 -41.41 -6.72 -0.61
CA LYS A 314 -42.31 -7.89 -0.77
C LYS A 314 -42.77 -7.91 -2.23
N LYS A 315 -42.34 -8.91 -2.99
CA LYS A 315 -42.96 -9.21 -4.28
C LYS A 315 -44.43 -9.53 -4.05
N ARG A 316 -45.30 -8.77 -4.65
CA ARG A 316 -46.73 -9.09 -4.87
C ARG A 316 -46.85 -10.15 -5.94
#